data_dcd54001db5af904e349858a2c804b86
#
_entry.id   dcd54001db5af904e349858a2c804b86
#
_cell.length_a   1.000
_cell.length_b   1.000
_cell.length_c   1.000
_cell.angle_alpha   90.00
_cell.angle_beta   90.00
_cell.angle_gamma   90.00
#
_symmetry.space_group_name_H-M   'P 1'
#
loop_
_entity.id
_entity.type
_entity.pdbx_description
1 polymer ?
#
loop_
_entity_poly.entity_id
_entity_poly.type
_entity_poly.pdbx_seq_one_letter_code
_entity_poly.pdbx_strand_id
1 'polypeptide(L)'
;MTDPAELCQRAVELIGTDPESAYGLFAEAASQGHPNGFFGLAEMKTMGLGTERDPEGALELYRTAAEAGHPPSMYRLGAYYSGAVEGSEDPEKCRYWFERAAEAGMELAYPEIAGIYLYGYGTEADPAKAYGWYRMAADAGDPLSMFKVGYMASEGVGPEKDMDEAVRMFRMAAVAGVPEAMFKMAALAAEGRVEGGERAAFSWYSSAAEAGFMPAKFNLATMYYEGQGTKRDMEKAFSLYKEVADTGDGDALFMVGRMYFEGLGVEKDQGKGFEFFGRAVAAGNKLAIELVDDIRRRQNTQFIRIDGS
;
A
#
# COMPACT_ATOMS: atom_id res chain seq x y z
N MET A 1 -16.17 -45.49 9.78
CA MET A 1 -15.76 -44.42 8.85
C MET A 1 -14.80 -43.56 9.62
N THR A 2 -13.68 -43.20 9.03
CA THR A 2 -12.72 -42.26 9.64
C THR A 2 -13.38 -40.86 9.74
N ASP A 3 -13.11 -40.15 10.83
CA ASP A 3 -13.63 -38.80 11.02
C ASP A 3 -13.17 -37.92 9.85
N PRO A 4 -14.07 -37.21 9.15
CA PRO A 4 -13.70 -36.36 8.02
C PRO A 4 -12.78 -35.19 8.41
N ALA A 5 -12.84 -34.70 9.64
CA ALA A 5 -11.90 -33.71 10.14
C ALA A 5 -10.48 -34.28 10.27
N GLU A 6 -10.35 -35.51 10.74
CA GLU A 6 -9.07 -36.23 10.82
C GLU A 6 -8.49 -36.55 9.43
N LEU A 7 -9.36 -36.89 8.46
CA LEU A 7 -8.95 -37.04 7.06
C LEU A 7 -8.37 -35.75 6.50
N CYS A 8 -9.02 -34.63 6.72
CA CYS A 8 -8.54 -33.32 6.26
C CYS A 8 -7.19 -32.95 6.90
N GLN A 9 -7.00 -33.19 8.20
CA GLN A 9 -5.74 -32.92 8.88
C GLN A 9 -4.58 -33.74 8.28
N ARG A 10 -4.78 -35.03 8.10
CA ARG A 10 -3.80 -35.93 7.46
C ARG A 10 -3.50 -35.50 6.01
N ALA A 11 -4.53 -35.07 5.27
CA ALA A 11 -4.37 -34.59 3.91
C ALA A 11 -3.43 -33.37 3.88
N VAL A 12 -3.60 -32.38 4.79
CA VAL A 12 -2.74 -31.21 4.91
C VAL A 12 -1.27 -31.60 5.14
N GLU A 13 -1.01 -32.62 5.99
CA GLU A 13 0.35 -33.08 6.26
C GLU A 13 1.02 -33.71 5.03
N LEU A 14 0.23 -34.26 4.09
CA LEU A 14 0.72 -34.95 2.90
C LEU A 14 0.84 -34.05 1.66
N ILE A 15 0.27 -32.86 1.63
CA ILE A 15 0.26 -31.98 0.44
C ILE A 15 1.67 -31.81 -0.18
N GLY A 16 2.68 -31.63 0.67
CA GLY A 16 4.06 -31.38 0.22
C GLY A 16 4.88 -32.63 -0.12
N THR A 17 4.45 -33.82 0.32
CA THR A 17 5.23 -35.06 0.21
C THR A 17 4.55 -36.11 -0.66
N ASP A 18 3.24 -36.22 -0.59
CA ASP A 18 2.40 -37.15 -1.36
C ASP A 18 1.05 -36.49 -1.70
N PRO A 19 1.04 -35.61 -2.70
CA PRO A 19 -0.16 -34.84 -3.08
C PRO A 19 -1.29 -35.74 -3.63
N GLU A 20 -0.99 -36.89 -4.23
CA GLU A 20 -2.01 -37.83 -4.71
C GLU A 20 -2.79 -38.43 -3.54
N SER A 21 -2.10 -38.89 -2.50
CA SER A 21 -2.74 -39.36 -1.28
C SER A 21 -3.49 -38.25 -0.55
N ALA A 22 -2.95 -37.04 -0.50
CA ALA A 22 -3.65 -35.88 0.07
C ALA A 22 -4.97 -35.60 -0.66
N TYR A 23 -4.96 -35.61 -2.00
CA TYR A 23 -6.18 -35.46 -2.80
C TYR A 23 -7.21 -36.54 -2.49
N GLY A 24 -6.78 -37.82 -2.39
CA GLY A 24 -7.66 -38.93 -2.03
C GLY A 24 -8.33 -38.75 -0.65
N LEU A 25 -7.59 -38.27 0.34
CA LEU A 25 -8.13 -38.03 1.69
C LEU A 25 -9.12 -36.85 1.71
N PHE A 26 -8.85 -35.77 1.00
CA PHE A 26 -9.82 -34.69 0.86
C PHE A 26 -11.08 -35.15 0.11
N ALA A 27 -10.93 -36.02 -0.92
CA ALA A 27 -12.06 -36.61 -1.64
C ALA A 27 -12.92 -37.47 -0.73
N GLU A 28 -12.32 -38.26 0.14
CA GLU A 28 -13.05 -39.07 1.14
C GLU A 28 -13.80 -38.18 2.14
N ALA A 29 -13.17 -37.11 2.65
CA ALA A 29 -13.82 -36.16 3.54
C ALA A 29 -14.98 -35.39 2.83
N ALA A 30 -14.78 -34.98 1.58
CA ALA A 30 -15.80 -34.33 0.76
C ALA A 30 -16.99 -35.28 0.48
N SER A 31 -16.75 -36.56 0.24
CA SER A 31 -17.80 -37.53 0.04
C SER A 31 -18.70 -37.74 1.28
N GLN A 32 -18.19 -37.41 2.46
CA GLN A 32 -18.93 -37.35 3.73
C GLN A 32 -19.58 -35.99 3.98
N GLY A 33 -19.52 -35.03 2.99
CA GLY A 33 -20.13 -33.71 3.09
C GLY A 33 -19.33 -32.70 3.91
N HIS A 34 -18.08 -32.99 4.24
CA HIS A 34 -17.28 -32.10 5.11
C HIS A 34 -16.75 -30.87 4.35
N PRO A 35 -17.01 -29.60 4.80
CA PRO A 35 -16.65 -28.40 4.05
C PRO A 35 -15.15 -28.25 3.79
N ASN A 36 -14.29 -28.60 4.75
CA ASN A 36 -12.83 -28.60 4.56
C ASN A 36 -12.36 -29.60 3.50
N GLY A 37 -13.09 -30.70 3.29
CA GLY A 37 -12.81 -31.67 2.23
C GLY A 37 -13.03 -31.03 0.85
N PHE A 38 -14.16 -30.39 0.64
CA PHE A 38 -14.45 -29.64 -0.59
C PHE A 38 -13.45 -28.50 -0.82
N PHE A 39 -13.12 -27.74 0.21
CA PHE A 39 -12.14 -26.66 0.14
C PHE A 39 -10.74 -27.19 -0.24
N GLY A 40 -10.27 -28.26 0.43
CA GLY A 40 -8.99 -28.89 0.13
C GLY A 40 -8.90 -29.38 -1.32
N LEU A 41 -9.94 -30.06 -1.81
CA LEU A 41 -10.02 -30.48 -3.22
C LEU A 41 -9.97 -29.29 -4.17
N ALA A 42 -10.69 -28.21 -3.86
CA ALA A 42 -10.70 -26.99 -4.67
C ALA A 42 -9.32 -26.35 -4.77
N GLU A 43 -8.60 -26.22 -3.64
CA GLU A 43 -7.23 -25.70 -3.61
C GLU A 43 -6.30 -26.60 -4.46
N MET A 44 -6.37 -27.91 -4.30
CA MET A 44 -5.53 -28.86 -5.05
C MET A 44 -5.82 -28.82 -6.55
N LYS A 45 -7.09 -28.73 -6.98
CA LYS A 45 -7.47 -28.56 -8.39
C LYS A 45 -7.02 -27.21 -8.95
N THR A 46 -7.10 -26.14 -8.17
CA THR A 46 -6.62 -24.80 -8.59
C THR A 46 -5.12 -24.81 -8.89
N MET A 47 -4.33 -25.51 -8.06
CA MET A 47 -2.87 -25.59 -8.18
C MET A 47 -2.39 -26.76 -9.05
N GLY A 48 -3.23 -27.76 -9.36
CA GLY A 48 -2.82 -28.98 -10.05
C GLY A 48 -1.96 -29.91 -9.18
N LEU A 49 -2.23 -29.95 -7.87
CA LEU A 49 -1.49 -30.80 -6.92
C LEU A 49 -2.19 -32.15 -6.73
N GLY A 50 -1.53 -33.25 -7.04
CA GLY A 50 -2.08 -34.60 -6.97
C GLY A 50 -3.25 -34.86 -7.94
N THR A 51 -3.53 -33.92 -8.84
CA THR A 51 -4.58 -34.00 -9.87
C THR A 51 -4.23 -33.04 -11.01
N GLU A 52 -4.93 -33.16 -12.13
CA GLU A 52 -4.84 -32.13 -13.19
C GLU A 52 -5.42 -30.80 -12.70
N ARG A 53 -4.83 -29.70 -13.19
CA ARG A 53 -5.34 -28.36 -12.89
C ARG A 53 -6.72 -28.17 -13.52
N ASP A 54 -7.70 -27.85 -12.68
CA ASP A 54 -9.11 -27.67 -13.07
C ASP A 54 -9.73 -26.52 -12.27
N PRO A 55 -9.50 -25.26 -12.68
CA PRO A 55 -10.04 -24.09 -11.99
C PRO A 55 -11.58 -24.01 -11.99
N GLU A 56 -12.23 -24.52 -13.06
CA GLU A 56 -13.69 -24.51 -13.16
C GLU A 56 -14.30 -25.51 -12.17
N GLY A 57 -13.77 -26.75 -12.10
CA GLY A 57 -14.18 -27.72 -11.11
C GLY A 57 -13.85 -27.29 -9.67
N ALA A 58 -12.77 -26.53 -9.47
CA ALA A 58 -12.45 -25.94 -8.17
C ALA A 58 -13.50 -24.92 -7.74
N LEU A 59 -14.00 -24.08 -8.65
CA LEU A 59 -15.03 -23.08 -8.36
C LEU A 59 -16.33 -23.71 -7.84
N GLU A 60 -16.78 -24.82 -8.43
CA GLU A 60 -17.95 -25.54 -7.96
C GLU A 60 -17.75 -26.15 -6.55
N LEU A 61 -16.54 -26.64 -6.27
CA LEU A 61 -16.19 -27.14 -4.94
C LEU A 61 -16.14 -26.03 -3.89
N TYR A 62 -15.57 -24.85 -4.23
CA TYR A 62 -15.63 -23.67 -3.36
C TYR A 62 -17.06 -23.25 -3.08
N ARG A 63 -17.94 -23.27 -4.09
CA ARG A 63 -19.36 -22.93 -3.93
C ARG A 63 -20.04 -23.90 -2.97
N THR A 64 -19.85 -25.20 -3.17
CA THR A 64 -20.40 -26.25 -2.30
C THR A 64 -19.96 -26.03 -0.84
N ALA A 65 -18.67 -25.79 -0.60
CA ALA A 65 -18.16 -25.56 0.73
C ALA A 65 -18.70 -24.23 1.34
N ALA A 66 -18.79 -23.17 0.54
CA ALA A 66 -19.29 -21.87 0.98
C ALA A 66 -20.78 -21.93 1.35
N GLU A 67 -21.60 -22.62 0.58
CA GLU A 67 -23.02 -22.86 0.87
C GLU A 67 -23.20 -23.69 2.15
N ALA A 68 -22.25 -24.59 2.45
CA ALA A 68 -22.18 -25.30 3.73
C ALA A 68 -21.64 -24.45 4.89
N GLY A 69 -21.42 -23.14 4.68
CA GLY A 69 -21.00 -22.20 5.71
C GLY A 69 -19.50 -22.09 5.93
N HIS A 70 -18.65 -22.53 4.99
CA HIS A 70 -17.19 -22.51 5.14
C HIS A 70 -16.58 -21.14 4.82
N PRO A 71 -16.05 -20.36 5.82
CA PRO A 71 -15.64 -18.96 5.60
C PRO A 71 -14.48 -18.82 4.60
N PRO A 72 -13.41 -19.67 4.61
CA PRO A 72 -12.36 -19.58 3.60
C PRO A 72 -12.87 -19.75 2.16
N SER A 73 -13.87 -20.63 1.93
CA SER A 73 -14.46 -20.78 0.60
C SER A 73 -15.28 -19.58 0.18
N MET A 74 -15.99 -18.94 1.09
CA MET A 74 -16.69 -17.67 0.85
C MET A 74 -15.69 -16.58 0.44
N TYR A 75 -14.56 -16.47 1.15
CA TYR A 75 -13.49 -15.54 0.80
C TYR A 75 -12.93 -15.82 -0.61
N ARG A 76 -12.64 -17.07 -0.95
CA ARG A 76 -12.19 -17.48 -2.29
C ARG A 76 -13.18 -17.09 -3.39
N LEU A 77 -14.48 -17.24 -3.15
CA LEU A 77 -15.51 -16.81 -4.10
C LEU A 77 -15.58 -15.30 -4.23
N GLY A 78 -15.46 -14.55 -3.13
CA GLY A 78 -15.36 -13.09 -3.15
C GLY A 78 -14.18 -12.64 -4.01
N ALA A 79 -13.00 -13.21 -3.78
CA ALA A 79 -11.79 -12.94 -4.56
C ALA A 79 -11.93 -13.35 -6.03
N TYR A 80 -12.60 -14.46 -6.35
CA TYR A 80 -12.88 -14.84 -7.73
C TYR A 80 -13.73 -13.78 -8.44
N TYR A 81 -14.83 -13.34 -7.82
CA TYR A 81 -15.73 -12.36 -8.41
C TYR A 81 -15.21 -10.91 -8.37
N SER A 82 -14.08 -10.62 -7.72
CA SER A 82 -13.42 -9.31 -7.78
C SER A 82 -12.71 -9.03 -9.10
N GLY A 83 -12.70 -10.00 -10.04
CA GLY A 83 -12.00 -9.88 -11.32
C GLY A 83 -10.55 -10.40 -11.28
N ALA A 84 -10.17 -11.17 -10.25
CA ALA A 84 -8.87 -11.83 -10.17
C ALA A 84 -8.61 -12.81 -11.32
N VAL A 85 -9.67 -13.29 -11.95
CA VAL A 85 -9.64 -14.12 -13.16
C VAL A 85 -10.36 -13.37 -14.27
N GLU A 86 -9.78 -13.33 -15.46
CA GLU A 86 -10.35 -12.62 -16.61
C GLU A 86 -11.79 -13.12 -16.90
N GLY A 87 -12.74 -12.18 -16.98
CA GLY A 87 -14.15 -12.46 -17.25
C GLY A 87 -14.95 -12.98 -16.04
N SER A 88 -14.37 -13.05 -14.84
CA SER A 88 -15.07 -13.49 -13.63
C SER A 88 -15.72 -12.34 -12.86
N GLU A 89 -15.48 -11.08 -13.24
CA GLU A 89 -15.92 -9.89 -12.50
C GLU A 89 -17.45 -9.85 -12.35
N ASP A 90 -17.90 -9.84 -11.11
CA ASP A 90 -19.31 -9.69 -10.72
C ASP A 90 -19.33 -8.97 -9.36
N PRO A 91 -19.46 -7.62 -9.39
CA PRO A 91 -19.38 -6.81 -8.18
C PRO A 91 -20.41 -7.17 -7.10
N GLU A 92 -21.62 -7.58 -7.49
CA GLU A 92 -22.66 -7.96 -6.53
C GLU A 92 -22.34 -9.29 -5.84
N LYS A 93 -21.85 -10.29 -6.59
CA LYS A 93 -21.41 -11.56 -6.00
C LYS A 93 -20.12 -11.40 -5.20
N CYS A 94 -19.20 -10.53 -5.65
CA CYS A 94 -17.98 -10.19 -4.90
C CYS A 94 -18.36 -9.67 -3.50
N ARG A 95 -19.22 -8.64 -3.44
CA ARG A 95 -19.74 -8.10 -2.19
C ARG A 95 -20.44 -9.17 -1.35
N TYR A 96 -21.38 -9.91 -1.94
CA TYR A 96 -22.16 -10.92 -1.24
C TYR A 96 -21.28 -11.95 -0.53
N TRP A 97 -20.26 -12.47 -1.21
CA TRP A 97 -19.41 -13.49 -0.64
C TRP A 97 -18.43 -12.96 0.40
N PHE A 98 -17.86 -11.76 0.20
CA PHE A 98 -17.02 -11.14 1.24
C PHE A 98 -17.83 -10.74 2.47
N GLU A 99 -19.06 -10.24 2.33
CA GLU A 99 -19.95 -9.99 3.48
C GLU A 99 -20.16 -11.27 4.29
N ARG A 100 -20.54 -12.35 3.64
CA ARG A 100 -20.75 -13.63 4.32
C ARG A 100 -19.49 -14.19 4.97
N ALA A 101 -18.34 -14.03 4.33
CA ALA A 101 -17.06 -14.45 4.92
C ALA A 101 -16.75 -13.61 6.18
N ALA A 102 -16.94 -12.30 6.11
CA ALA A 102 -16.73 -11.39 7.22
C ALA A 102 -17.69 -11.65 8.39
N GLU A 103 -18.99 -11.82 8.11
CA GLU A 103 -20.01 -12.19 9.11
C GLU A 103 -19.74 -13.54 9.78
N ALA A 104 -19.10 -14.46 9.04
CA ALA A 104 -18.67 -15.75 9.58
C ALA A 104 -17.32 -15.67 10.35
N GLY A 105 -16.79 -14.46 10.57
CA GLY A 105 -15.57 -14.21 11.36
C GLY A 105 -14.27 -14.41 10.57
N MET A 106 -14.31 -14.41 9.24
CA MET A 106 -13.09 -14.42 8.41
C MET A 106 -12.44 -13.06 8.43
N GLU A 107 -11.47 -12.84 9.31
CA GLU A 107 -10.82 -11.53 9.51
C GLU A 107 -10.18 -10.98 8.23
N LEU A 108 -9.66 -11.84 7.35
CA LEU A 108 -9.13 -11.45 6.04
C LEU A 108 -10.18 -10.80 5.13
N ALA A 109 -11.46 -11.03 5.35
CA ALA A 109 -12.53 -10.42 4.57
C ALA A 109 -12.88 -8.99 5.03
N TYR A 110 -12.48 -8.59 6.24
CA TYR A 110 -12.81 -7.25 6.78
C TYR A 110 -12.26 -6.10 5.93
N PRO A 111 -10.96 -6.05 5.56
CA PRO A 111 -10.45 -4.98 4.71
C PRO A 111 -11.03 -5.01 3.29
N GLU A 112 -11.37 -6.20 2.77
CA GLU A 112 -11.98 -6.35 1.45
C GLU A 112 -13.37 -5.72 1.40
N ILE A 113 -14.23 -6.09 2.35
CA ILE A 113 -15.58 -5.54 2.42
C ILE A 113 -15.58 -4.05 2.80
N ALA A 114 -14.60 -3.60 3.59
CA ALA A 114 -14.39 -2.19 3.86
C ALA A 114 -14.08 -1.41 2.57
N GLY A 115 -13.21 -1.93 1.71
CA GLY A 115 -12.91 -1.35 0.40
C GLY A 115 -14.13 -1.30 -0.51
N ILE A 116 -14.92 -2.37 -0.54
CA ILE A 116 -16.16 -2.46 -1.32
C ILE A 116 -17.12 -1.32 -0.93
N TYR A 117 -17.36 -1.11 0.36
CA TYR A 117 -18.23 -0.02 0.81
C TYR A 117 -17.61 1.37 0.64
N LEU A 118 -16.29 1.50 0.75
CA LEU A 118 -15.63 2.80 0.58
C LEU A 118 -15.78 3.33 -0.85
N TYR A 119 -15.63 2.45 -1.85
CA TYR A 119 -15.64 2.83 -3.26
C TYR A 119 -16.97 2.54 -3.98
N GLY A 120 -17.91 1.86 -3.34
CA GLY A 120 -19.20 1.52 -3.95
C GLY A 120 -19.10 0.40 -4.99
N TYR A 121 -18.28 -0.62 -4.78
CA TYR A 121 -18.14 -1.74 -5.70
C TYR A 121 -19.27 -2.76 -5.50
N GLY A 122 -20.20 -2.85 -6.48
CA GLY A 122 -21.40 -3.68 -6.36
C GLY A 122 -22.45 -3.19 -5.34
N THR A 123 -22.33 -1.93 -4.92
CA THR A 123 -23.25 -1.24 -4.01
C THR A 123 -23.06 0.26 -4.14
N GLU A 124 -23.90 1.07 -3.50
CA GLU A 124 -23.60 2.48 -3.28
C GLU A 124 -22.48 2.62 -2.25
N ALA A 125 -21.65 3.67 -2.41
CA ALA A 125 -20.57 3.95 -1.46
C ALA A 125 -21.17 4.31 -0.09
N ASP A 126 -20.65 3.68 0.95
CA ASP A 126 -21.00 3.92 2.34
C ASP A 126 -19.72 4.01 3.20
N PRO A 127 -19.11 5.19 3.30
CA PRO A 127 -17.90 5.37 4.09
C PRO A 127 -18.07 5.07 5.58
N ALA A 128 -19.28 5.18 6.13
CA ALA A 128 -19.52 4.86 7.53
C ALA A 128 -19.45 3.35 7.78
N LYS A 129 -20.03 2.55 6.89
CA LYS A 129 -19.86 1.09 6.93
C LYS A 129 -18.42 0.69 6.67
N ALA A 130 -17.74 1.30 5.69
CA ALA A 130 -16.34 1.06 5.40
C ALA A 130 -15.46 1.30 6.64
N TYR A 131 -15.68 2.40 7.36
CA TYR A 131 -14.98 2.70 8.60
C TYR A 131 -15.20 1.61 9.66
N GLY A 132 -16.45 1.14 9.83
CA GLY A 132 -16.74 0.05 10.75
C GLY A 132 -15.98 -1.23 10.46
N TRP A 133 -15.92 -1.63 9.19
CA TRP A 133 -15.19 -2.83 8.77
C TRP A 133 -13.65 -2.65 8.89
N TYR A 134 -13.10 -1.48 8.50
CA TYR A 134 -11.67 -1.20 8.74
C TYR A 134 -11.33 -1.20 10.23
N ARG A 135 -12.24 -0.72 11.10
CA ARG A 135 -12.05 -0.82 12.56
C ARG A 135 -11.98 -2.27 13.02
N MET A 136 -12.87 -3.14 12.55
CA MET A 136 -12.81 -4.56 12.88
C MET A 136 -11.50 -5.20 12.42
N ALA A 137 -11.03 -4.89 11.21
CA ALA A 137 -9.75 -5.35 10.71
C ALA A 137 -8.56 -4.82 11.54
N ALA A 138 -8.59 -3.54 11.90
CA ALA A 138 -7.57 -2.91 12.76
C ALA A 138 -7.52 -3.53 14.17
N ASP A 139 -8.69 -3.82 14.75
CA ASP A 139 -8.82 -4.47 16.05
C ASP A 139 -8.35 -5.95 16.00
N ALA A 140 -8.47 -6.59 14.83
CA ALA A 140 -7.87 -7.91 14.54
C ALA A 140 -6.36 -7.85 14.27
N GLY A 141 -5.76 -6.65 14.23
CA GLY A 141 -4.32 -6.46 14.10
C GLY A 141 -3.82 -6.15 12.69
N ASP A 142 -4.71 -5.89 11.70
CA ASP A 142 -4.28 -5.52 10.35
C ASP A 142 -3.68 -4.11 10.29
N PRO A 143 -2.36 -3.97 9.99
CA PRO A 143 -1.69 -2.67 10.04
C PRO A 143 -2.17 -1.68 8.97
N LEU A 144 -2.54 -2.19 7.78
CA LEU A 144 -3.05 -1.33 6.72
C LEU A 144 -4.43 -0.76 7.07
N SER A 145 -5.28 -1.56 7.70
CA SER A 145 -6.57 -1.09 8.21
C SER A 145 -6.41 -0.10 9.35
N MET A 146 -5.43 -0.27 10.25
CA MET A 146 -5.09 0.77 11.23
C MET A 146 -4.77 2.10 10.55
N PHE A 147 -3.95 2.08 9.50
CA PHE A 147 -3.65 3.28 8.71
C PHE A 147 -4.90 3.87 8.06
N LYS A 148 -5.77 3.03 7.46
CA LYS A 148 -7.03 3.47 6.84
C LYS A 148 -7.97 4.11 7.85
N VAL A 149 -8.15 3.51 9.02
CA VAL A 149 -8.94 4.09 10.12
C VAL A 149 -8.38 5.45 10.53
N GLY A 150 -7.06 5.56 10.73
CA GLY A 150 -6.41 6.83 11.05
C GLY A 150 -6.64 7.90 9.97
N TYR A 151 -6.55 7.54 8.70
CA TYR A 151 -6.80 8.45 7.59
C TYR A 151 -8.27 8.90 7.57
N MET A 152 -9.22 7.98 7.66
CA MET A 152 -10.65 8.28 7.66
C MET A 152 -11.05 9.17 8.84
N ALA A 153 -10.52 8.91 10.02
CA ALA A 153 -10.73 9.75 11.20
C ALA A 153 -10.12 11.15 11.03
N SER A 154 -8.92 11.26 10.43
CA SER A 154 -8.25 12.55 10.21
C SER A 154 -8.97 13.46 9.23
N GLU A 155 -9.65 12.88 8.23
CA GLU A 155 -10.37 13.61 7.19
C GLU A 155 -11.88 13.73 7.47
N GLY A 156 -12.42 12.97 8.42
CA GLY A 156 -13.88 12.90 8.68
C GLY A 156 -14.62 12.13 7.59
N VAL A 157 -13.98 11.11 7.01
CA VAL A 157 -14.58 10.24 5.98
C VAL A 157 -15.26 9.06 6.65
N GLY A 158 -16.57 9.08 6.70
CA GLY A 158 -17.37 8.08 7.41
C GLY A 158 -17.70 8.49 8.85
N PRO A 159 -16.74 8.56 9.79
CA PRO A 159 -16.96 9.11 11.12
C PRO A 159 -16.86 10.65 11.13
N GLU A 160 -17.22 11.28 12.24
CA GLU A 160 -16.81 12.65 12.51
C GLU A 160 -15.29 12.73 12.64
N LYS A 161 -14.72 13.90 12.28
CA LYS A 161 -13.27 14.12 12.35
C LYS A 161 -12.76 14.01 13.77
N ASP A 162 -11.82 13.08 13.99
CA ASP A 162 -11.19 12.81 15.28
C ASP A 162 -9.68 12.65 15.09
N MET A 163 -8.93 13.71 15.46
CA MET A 163 -7.47 13.70 15.34
C MET A 163 -6.78 12.87 16.40
N ASP A 164 -7.38 12.69 17.58
CA ASP A 164 -6.80 11.86 18.65
C ASP A 164 -6.86 10.38 18.24
N GLU A 165 -8.00 9.97 17.69
CA GLU A 165 -8.14 8.64 17.10
C GLU A 165 -7.18 8.46 15.92
N ALA A 166 -7.07 9.44 15.04
CA ALA A 166 -6.17 9.38 13.89
C ALA A 166 -4.71 9.19 14.32
N VAL A 167 -4.23 9.98 15.27
CA VAL A 167 -2.85 9.87 15.82
C VAL A 167 -2.63 8.51 16.44
N ARG A 168 -3.59 7.99 17.20
CA ARG A 168 -3.50 6.67 17.82
C ARG A 168 -3.34 5.59 16.78
N MET A 169 -4.19 5.59 15.76
CA MET A 169 -4.19 4.61 14.69
C MET A 169 -2.95 4.70 13.79
N PHE A 170 -2.52 5.92 13.42
CA PHE A 170 -1.27 6.11 12.68
C PHE A 170 -0.06 5.61 13.47
N ARG A 171 -0.02 5.84 14.78
CA ARG A 171 1.07 5.35 15.63
C ARG A 171 1.11 3.82 15.66
N MET A 172 -0.04 3.17 15.84
CA MET A 172 -0.12 1.70 15.82
C MET A 172 0.33 1.12 14.48
N ALA A 173 -0.16 1.67 13.36
CA ALA A 173 0.25 1.27 12.02
C ALA A 173 1.75 1.52 11.76
N ALA A 174 2.29 2.66 12.21
CA ALA A 174 3.70 3.00 12.05
C ALA A 174 4.62 2.04 12.83
N VAL A 175 4.25 1.69 14.07
CA VAL A 175 4.96 0.70 14.88
C VAL A 175 4.87 -0.70 14.24
N ALA A 176 3.77 -1.02 13.60
CA ALA A 176 3.58 -2.27 12.86
C ALA A 176 4.29 -2.27 11.48
N GLY A 177 5.00 -1.20 11.12
CA GLY A 177 5.86 -1.18 9.94
C GLY A 177 5.24 -0.56 8.69
N VAL A 178 4.08 0.11 8.77
CA VAL A 178 3.43 0.77 7.60
C VAL A 178 4.17 2.09 7.28
N PRO A 179 4.84 2.21 6.12
CA PRO A 179 5.67 3.38 5.81
C PRO A 179 4.85 4.68 5.67
N GLU A 180 3.64 4.59 5.11
CA GLU A 180 2.72 5.72 4.99
C GLU A 180 2.30 6.27 6.36
N ALA A 181 2.12 5.38 7.34
CA ALA A 181 1.81 5.76 8.71
C ALA A 181 3.00 6.41 9.40
N MET A 182 4.22 5.90 9.20
CA MET A 182 5.46 6.53 9.66
C MET A 182 5.61 7.94 9.10
N PHE A 183 5.34 8.11 7.80
CA PHE A 183 5.35 9.41 7.14
C PHE A 183 4.33 10.38 7.75
N LYS A 184 3.10 9.92 8.02
CA LYS A 184 2.07 10.72 8.70
C LYS A 184 2.47 11.10 10.11
N MET A 185 3.05 10.17 10.88
CA MET A 185 3.58 10.46 12.22
C MET A 185 4.72 11.49 12.18
N ALA A 186 5.61 11.40 11.18
CA ALA A 186 6.66 12.39 10.98
C ALA A 186 6.11 13.79 10.71
N ALA A 187 5.11 13.90 9.81
CA ALA A 187 4.46 15.18 9.50
C ALA A 187 3.78 15.79 10.73
N LEU A 188 3.02 14.96 11.49
CA LEU A 188 2.36 15.40 12.72
C LEU A 188 3.37 15.86 13.80
N ALA A 189 4.54 15.21 13.87
CA ALA A 189 5.60 15.62 14.78
C ALA A 189 6.24 16.95 14.35
N ALA A 190 6.50 17.14 13.06
CA ALA A 190 7.02 18.41 12.51
C ALA A 190 6.05 19.56 12.73
N GLU A 191 4.74 19.32 12.64
CA GLU A 191 3.68 20.29 12.92
C GLU A 191 3.48 20.58 14.44
N GLY A 192 4.17 19.85 15.31
CA GLY A 192 4.01 19.96 16.76
C GLY A 192 2.70 19.40 17.31
N ARG A 193 2.00 18.56 16.54
CA ARG A 193 0.74 17.91 16.95
C ARG A 193 0.94 16.65 17.77
N VAL A 194 2.14 16.11 17.76
CA VAL A 194 2.58 15.00 18.63
C VAL A 194 3.92 15.36 19.25
N GLU A 195 4.23 14.73 20.39
CA GLU A 195 5.45 15.01 21.14
C GLU A 195 6.72 14.68 20.36
N GLY A 196 7.82 15.37 20.68
CA GLY A 196 9.16 15.12 20.17
C GLY A 196 9.59 16.03 19.01
N GLY A 197 8.67 16.79 18.39
CA GLY A 197 8.96 17.82 17.38
C GLY A 197 9.84 17.31 16.25
N GLU A 198 10.77 18.15 15.78
CA GLU A 198 11.65 17.83 14.63
C GLU A 198 12.51 16.57 14.82
N ARG A 199 12.90 16.22 16.05
CA ARG A 199 13.68 14.99 16.30
C ARG A 199 12.83 13.74 16.07
N ALA A 200 11.58 13.77 16.54
CA ALA A 200 10.65 12.66 16.27
C ALA A 200 10.32 12.59 14.79
N ALA A 201 10.10 13.73 14.12
CA ALA A 201 9.88 13.80 12.67
C ALA A 201 11.05 13.17 11.91
N PHE A 202 12.29 13.55 12.25
CA PHE A 202 13.49 12.98 11.65
C PHE A 202 13.53 11.44 11.82
N SER A 203 13.26 10.94 13.03
CA SER A 203 13.26 9.49 13.28
C SER A 203 12.22 8.76 12.45
N TRP A 204 10.99 9.27 12.40
CA TRP A 204 9.93 8.65 11.63
C TRP A 204 10.16 8.72 10.11
N TYR A 205 10.65 9.87 9.58
CA TYR A 205 11.02 9.96 8.16
C TYR A 205 12.18 9.02 7.82
N SER A 206 13.17 8.85 8.73
CA SER A 206 14.25 7.87 8.53
C SER A 206 13.70 6.46 8.41
N SER A 207 12.84 6.03 9.34
CA SER A 207 12.23 4.70 9.29
C SER A 207 11.40 4.47 8.02
N ALA A 208 10.59 5.46 7.60
CA ALA A 208 9.82 5.36 6.36
C ALA A 208 10.73 5.32 5.11
N ALA A 209 11.82 6.09 5.11
CA ALA A 209 12.79 6.10 4.02
C ALA A 209 13.57 4.78 3.91
N GLU A 210 13.94 4.18 5.03
CA GLU A 210 14.57 2.84 5.09
C GLU A 210 13.61 1.75 4.58
N ALA A 211 12.29 1.90 4.83
CA ALA A 211 11.26 1.06 4.23
C ALA A 211 11.01 1.33 2.74
N GLY A 212 11.74 2.24 2.12
CA GLY A 212 11.67 2.55 0.69
C GLY A 212 10.61 3.57 0.29
N PHE A 213 9.98 4.26 1.24
CA PHE A 213 8.94 5.24 0.94
C PHE A 213 9.55 6.53 0.38
N MET A 214 9.43 6.77 -0.93
CA MET A 214 10.09 7.88 -1.63
C MET A 214 9.72 9.27 -1.09
N PRO A 215 8.45 9.58 -0.73
CA PRO A 215 8.12 10.86 -0.11
C PRO A 215 8.87 11.12 1.21
N ALA A 216 9.12 10.07 1.99
CA ALA A 216 9.89 10.20 3.22
C ALA A 216 11.38 10.44 2.94
N LYS A 217 11.95 9.84 1.89
CA LYS A 217 13.34 10.12 1.45
C LYS A 217 13.52 11.58 1.07
N PHE A 218 12.54 12.17 0.36
CA PHE A 218 12.57 13.60 0.02
C PHE A 218 12.58 14.48 1.27
N ASN A 219 11.65 14.24 2.21
CA ASN A 219 11.58 15.03 3.44
C ASN A 219 12.81 14.83 4.32
N LEU A 220 13.33 13.61 4.42
CA LEU A 220 14.58 13.32 5.14
C LEU A 220 15.76 14.07 4.52
N ALA A 221 15.84 14.13 3.18
CA ALA A 221 16.85 14.92 2.47
C ALA A 221 16.74 16.41 2.83
N THR A 222 15.52 16.94 2.89
CA THR A 222 15.26 18.33 3.32
C THR A 222 15.72 18.57 4.76
N MET A 223 15.44 17.62 5.67
CA MET A 223 15.88 17.72 7.07
C MET A 223 17.40 17.70 7.20
N TYR A 224 18.12 16.88 6.43
CA TYR A 224 19.59 16.95 6.37
C TYR A 224 20.09 18.27 5.73
N TYR A 225 19.41 18.76 4.69
CA TYR A 225 19.77 20.00 4.01
C TYR A 225 19.65 21.23 4.94
N GLU A 226 18.58 21.27 5.74
CA GLU A 226 18.28 22.38 6.64
C GLU A 226 18.86 22.21 8.06
N GLY A 227 19.17 20.98 8.48
CA GLY A 227 19.60 20.66 9.81
C GLY A 227 18.46 20.58 10.82
N GLN A 228 17.25 20.23 10.35
CA GLN A 228 16.05 20.08 11.20
C GLN A 228 16.03 18.73 11.90
N GLY A 229 15.92 18.72 13.20
CA GLY A 229 15.92 17.49 14.01
C GLY A 229 17.23 16.69 14.00
N THR A 230 18.19 17.08 13.17
CA THR A 230 19.52 16.48 13.02
C THR A 230 20.57 17.56 12.72
N LYS A 231 21.84 17.17 12.67
CA LYS A 231 22.89 18.05 12.15
C LYS A 231 22.78 18.14 10.64
N ARG A 232 23.03 19.35 10.10
CA ARG A 232 23.10 19.58 8.68
C ARG A 232 24.15 18.69 8.01
N ASP A 233 23.77 18.00 6.95
CA ASP A 233 24.62 17.06 6.21
C ASP A 233 24.26 17.10 4.71
N MET A 234 25.02 17.90 3.96
CA MET A 234 24.76 18.15 2.55
C MET A 234 25.02 16.93 1.66
N GLU A 235 25.95 16.07 2.05
CA GLU A 235 26.29 14.86 1.28
C GLU A 235 25.15 13.85 1.37
N LYS A 236 24.58 13.65 2.59
CA LYS A 236 23.40 12.81 2.76
C LYS A 236 22.18 13.40 2.10
N ALA A 237 21.96 14.72 2.20
CA ALA A 237 20.86 15.40 1.52
C ALA A 237 20.95 15.16 0.01
N PHE A 238 22.14 15.35 -0.60
CA PHE A 238 22.36 15.13 -2.02
C PHE A 238 22.08 13.68 -2.42
N SER A 239 22.60 12.70 -1.67
CA SER A 239 22.38 11.28 -1.95
C SER A 239 20.90 10.92 -1.97
N LEU A 240 20.15 11.36 -0.95
CA LEU A 240 18.72 11.08 -0.84
C LEU A 240 17.89 11.79 -1.92
N TYR A 241 18.16 13.09 -2.17
CA TYR A 241 17.50 13.78 -3.28
C TYR A 241 17.80 13.13 -4.63
N LYS A 242 19.03 12.64 -4.83
CA LYS A 242 19.41 11.95 -6.07
C LYS A 242 18.63 10.65 -6.26
N GLU A 243 18.44 9.85 -5.20
CA GLU A 243 17.62 8.63 -5.26
C GLU A 243 16.17 8.96 -5.65
N VAL A 244 15.59 10.02 -5.08
CA VAL A 244 14.22 10.46 -5.44
C VAL A 244 14.18 11.02 -6.86
N ALA A 245 15.18 11.81 -7.27
CA ALA A 245 15.28 12.37 -8.63
C ALA A 245 15.40 11.28 -9.71
N ASP A 246 15.97 10.12 -9.39
CA ASP A 246 16.08 8.99 -10.31
C ASP A 246 14.71 8.34 -10.62
N THR A 247 13.68 8.59 -9.80
CA THR A 247 12.28 8.22 -10.11
C THR A 247 11.59 9.19 -11.07
N GLY A 248 12.21 10.33 -11.37
CA GLY A 248 11.63 11.38 -12.20
C GLY A 248 10.88 12.47 -11.42
N ASP A 249 10.95 12.46 -10.09
CA ASP A 249 10.33 13.49 -9.26
C ASP A 249 10.88 14.89 -9.57
N GLY A 250 10.00 15.82 -9.95
CA GLY A 250 10.36 17.15 -10.41
C GLY A 250 11.00 18.04 -9.34
N ASP A 251 10.56 17.89 -8.09
CA ASP A 251 11.09 18.69 -6.97
C ASP A 251 12.49 18.18 -6.59
N ALA A 252 12.69 16.87 -6.56
CA ALA A 252 13.99 16.28 -6.32
C ALA A 252 14.99 16.58 -7.45
N LEU A 253 14.55 16.53 -8.71
CA LEU A 253 15.37 16.93 -9.87
C LEU A 253 15.82 18.37 -9.73
N PHE A 254 14.93 19.27 -9.33
CA PHE A 254 15.27 20.68 -9.09
C PHE A 254 16.30 20.83 -7.96
N MET A 255 16.10 20.15 -6.84
CA MET A 255 17.04 20.18 -5.71
C MET A 255 18.42 19.64 -6.07
N VAL A 256 18.51 18.51 -6.79
CA VAL A 256 19.78 17.96 -7.28
C VAL A 256 20.47 18.94 -8.24
N GLY A 257 19.70 19.56 -9.16
CA GLY A 257 20.20 20.59 -10.07
C GLY A 257 20.81 21.76 -9.33
N ARG A 258 20.14 22.25 -8.30
CA ARG A 258 20.60 23.34 -7.43
C ARG A 258 21.87 22.95 -6.67
N MET A 259 21.90 21.72 -6.10
CA MET A 259 23.08 21.24 -5.35
C MET A 259 24.33 21.11 -6.23
N TYR A 260 24.21 20.63 -7.48
CA TYR A 260 25.32 20.65 -8.45
C TYR A 260 25.70 22.08 -8.82
N PHE A 261 24.74 22.96 -9.06
CA PHE A 261 25.00 24.34 -9.48
C PHE A 261 25.76 25.14 -8.41
N GLU A 262 25.40 24.94 -7.13
CA GLU A 262 25.98 25.64 -5.99
C GLU A 262 27.22 24.93 -5.40
N GLY A 263 27.36 23.61 -5.62
CA GLY A 263 28.42 22.77 -5.00
C GLY A 263 28.08 22.40 -3.56
N LEU A 264 26.83 21.99 -3.30
CA LEU A 264 26.34 21.63 -1.98
C LEU A 264 26.31 20.10 -1.80
N GLY A 265 27.19 19.56 -0.98
CA GLY A 265 27.29 18.10 -0.74
C GLY A 265 27.77 17.29 -1.96
N VAL A 266 28.14 17.98 -3.02
CA VAL A 266 28.68 17.41 -4.27
C VAL A 266 29.65 18.42 -4.90
N GLU A 267 30.59 17.95 -5.69
CA GLU A 267 31.46 18.84 -6.46
C GLU A 267 30.63 19.74 -7.38
N LYS A 268 30.97 21.04 -7.39
CA LYS A 268 30.26 22.03 -8.19
C LYS A 268 30.39 21.72 -9.69
N ASP A 269 29.26 21.56 -10.35
CA ASP A 269 29.15 21.28 -11.78
C ASP A 269 27.91 21.99 -12.34
N GLN A 270 28.09 23.19 -12.88
CA GLN A 270 27.00 23.96 -13.44
C GLN A 270 26.35 23.31 -14.67
N GLY A 271 27.15 22.54 -15.46
CA GLY A 271 26.63 21.80 -16.61
C GLY A 271 25.60 20.76 -16.18
N LYS A 272 25.97 19.93 -15.20
CA LYS A 272 25.02 18.98 -14.59
C LYS A 272 23.85 19.70 -13.92
N GLY A 273 24.09 20.81 -13.24
CA GLY A 273 23.03 21.63 -12.67
C GLY A 273 21.97 22.00 -13.71
N PHE A 274 22.38 22.50 -14.88
CA PHE A 274 21.46 22.84 -15.98
C PHE A 274 20.78 21.61 -16.59
N GLU A 275 21.47 20.48 -16.70
CA GLU A 275 20.88 19.23 -17.16
C GLU A 275 19.70 18.80 -16.24
N PHE A 276 19.93 18.82 -14.94
CA PHE A 276 18.90 18.47 -13.97
C PHE A 276 17.76 19.49 -13.93
N PHE A 277 18.02 20.78 -14.08
CA PHE A 277 16.96 21.79 -14.25
C PHE A 277 16.13 21.54 -15.51
N GLY A 278 16.75 21.15 -16.63
CA GLY A 278 16.03 20.76 -17.85
C GLY A 278 15.11 19.57 -17.63
N ARG A 279 15.58 18.54 -16.90
CA ARG A 279 14.76 17.38 -16.51
C ARG A 279 13.62 17.78 -15.57
N ALA A 280 13.87 18.68 -14.61
CA ALA A 280 12.83 19.19 -13.71
C ALA A 280 11.75 19.98 -14.47
N VAL A 281 12.14 20.78 -15.48
CA VAL A 281 11.18 21.46 -16.39
C VAL A 281 10.34 20.46 -17.14
N ALA A 282 10.96 19.40 -17.68
CA ALA A 282 10.24 18.33 -18.39
C ALA A 282 9.28 17.57 -17.47
N ALA A 283 9.61 17.44 -16.18
CA ALA A 283 8.75 16.87 -15.14
C ALA A 283 7.67 17.85 -14.61
N GLY A 284 7.61 19.09 -15.13
CA GLY A 284 6.60 20.09 -14.77
C GLY A 284 6.88 20.84 -13.45
N ASN A 285 8.11 20.80 -12.93
CA ASN A 285 8.47 21.54 -11.73
C ASN A 285 8.39 23.06 -11.97
N LYS A 286 7.55 23.75 -11.20
CA LYS A 286 7.27 25.18 -11.36
C LYS A 286 8.50 26.06 -11.13
N LEU A 287 9.30 25.77 -10.11
CA LEU A 287 10.50 26.54 -9.79
C LEU A 287 11.56 26.43 -10.90
N ALA A 288 11.70 25.24 -11.49
CA ALA A 288 12.61 25.04 -12.62
C ALA A 288 12.14 25.81 -13.87
N ILE A 289 10.83 25.79 -14.15
CA ILE A 289 10.23 26.56 -15.27
C ILE A 289 10.48 28.05 -15.07
N GLU A 290 10.17 28.59 -13.90
CA GLU A 290 10.39 30.01 -13.57
C GLU A 290 11.86 30.42 -13.69
N LEU A 291 12.78 29.58 -13.18
CA LEU A 291 14.22 29.81 -13.25
C LEU A 291 14.73 29.88 -14.71
N VAL A 292 14.31 28.94 -15.54
CA VAL A 292 14.73 28.87 -16.95
C VAL A 292 14.16 30.06 -17.74
N ASP A 293 12.92 30.43 -17.49
CA ASP A 293 12.30 31.60 -18.13
C ASP A 293 12.95 32.91 -17.70
N ASP A 294 13.37 33.05 -16.45
CA ASP A 294 14.09 34.22 -15.98
C ASP A 294 15.48 34.33 -16.65
N ILE A 295 16.20 33.21 -16.75
CA ILE A 295 17.49 33.14 -17.46
C ILE A 295 17.31 33.59 -18.93
N ARG A 296 16.31 33.07 -19.63
CA ARG A 296 16.02 33.42 -21.04
C ARG A 296 15.68 34.93 -21.19
N ARG A 297 14.90 35.49 -20.28
CA ARG A 297 14.54 36.92 -20.29
C ARG A 297 15.79 37.81 -20.10
N ARG A 298 16.68 37.44 -19.18
CA ARG A 298 17.93 38.20 -18.94
C ARG A 298 18.87 38.15 -20.15
N GLN A 299 19.00 37.01 -20.80
CA GLN A 299 19.80 36.89 -22.01
C GLN A 299 19.23 37.72 -23.15
N ASN A 300 17.93 37.69 -23.40
CA ASN A 300 17.29 38.52 -24.43
C ASN A 300 17.43 40.02 -24.14
N THR A 301 17.39 40.45 -22.88
CA THR A 301 17.56 41.84 -22.50
C THR A 301 19.00 42.31 -22.71
N GLN A 302 20.01 41.45 -22.58
CA GLN A 302 21.41 41.76 -22.89
C GLN A 302 21.64 41.88 -24.39
N PHE A 303 21.03 41.05 -25.24
CA PHE A 303 21.14 41.16 -26.69
C PHE A 303 20.54 42.46 -27.21
N ILE A 304 19.38 42.89 -26.70
CA ILE A 304 18.74 44.17 -27.10
C ILE A 304 19.58 45.39 -26.70
N ARG A 305 20.39 45.34 -25.62
CA ARG A 305 21.29 46.42 -25.21
C ARG A 305 22.56 46.50 -26.04
N ILE A 306 22.99 45.43 -26.69
CA ILE A 306 24.19 45.43 -27.53
C ILE A 306 23.89 45.94 -28.94
N ASP A 307 22.67 45.71 -29.44
CA ASP A 307 22.25 46.18 -30.78
C ASP A 307 21.69 47.64 -30.79
N GLY A 308 21.58 48.26 -29.61
CA GLY A 308 21.03 49.62 -29.45
C GLY A 308 22.05 50.72 -29.11
N SER A 309 23.38 50.47 -29.27
CA SER A 309 24.44 51.45 -29.05
C SER A 309 25.19 51.79 -30.33
#